data_502032e12c601d3737f48a4d1dea568a
#
_entry.id   502032e12c601d3737f48a4d1dea568a
#
_cell.length_a   1.000
_cell.length_b   1.000
_cell.length_c   1.000
_cell.angle_alpha   90.00
_cell.angle_beta   90.00
_cell.angle_gamma   90.00
#
_symmetry.space_group_name_H-M   'P 1'
#
loop_
_entity.id
_entity.type
_entity.pdbx_description
1 polymer ?
#
loop_
_entity_poly.entity_id
_entity_poly.type
_entity_poly.pdbx_seq_one_letter_code
_entity_poly.pdbx_strand_id
1 'polypeptide(L)'
;MNGGRQILIADANSTLTEMLSEQFQSQKEFDTYNAVSAAAALQFVEEEYFDAIILGTKLSDMDGYKLCQLMRRKEVTSPIIILVDSHDDANENLGVQIGATDYMVKPFRYNVLLAKLKAHIRNHEQTESLASKIGSYKFLPSKKLLIDVVGKNRIQLTDKEVEILKCLHRAGNSIVSRDDLLERVWGYRAEVTTHTLETHVYRLRQKIERKPSRAQILVTEAGGYRLIQ
;
A
#
# COMPACT_ATOMS: atom_id res chain seq x y z
N MET A 1 8.97 -18.58 -5.92
CA MET A 1 9.74 -17.68 -5.03
C MET A 1 8.88 -17.49 -3.80
N ASN A 2 9.36 -17.91 -2.62
CA ASN A 2 8.69 -17.56 -1.36
C ASN A 2 8.86 -16.06 -1.16
N GLY A 3 7.83 -15.28 -1.43
CA GLY A 3 7.88 -13.83 -1.25
C GLY A 3 7.94 -13.51 0.23
N GLY A 4 9.12 -13.16 0.74
CA GLY A 4 9.31 -12.53 2.03
C GLY A 4 8.54 -11.21 2.12
N ARG A 5 8.32 -10.69 3.33
CA ARG A 5 7.78 -9.34 3.53
C ARG A 5 8.81 -8.32 3.09
N GLN A 6 8.41 -7.37 2.27
CA GLN A 6 9.30 -6.35 1.72
C GLN A 6 9.44 -5.17 2.68
N ILE A 7 10.67 -4.84 3.06
CA ILE A 7 10.98 -3.73 3.95
C ILE A 7 11.89 -2.73 3.23
N LEU A 8 11.43 -1.46 3.15
CA LEU A 8 12.28 -0.37 2.69
C LEU A 8 13.00 0.25 3.89
N ILE A 9 14.31 0.39 3.80
CA ILE A 9 15.15 1.06 4.80
C ILE A 9 15.81 2.25 4.13
N ALA A 10 15.50 3.47 4.59
CA ALA A 10 16.04 4.69 4.03
C ALA A 10 16.72 5.54 5.12
N ASP A 11 18.04 5.67 5.07
CA ASP A 11 18.86 6.47 5.98
C ASP A 11 20.15 6.89 5.24
N ALA A 12 20.67 8.11 5.50
CA ALA A 12 21.94 8.54 4.94
C ALA A 12 23.14 7.67 5.41
N ASN A 13 23.00 7.00 6.53
CA ASN A 13 24.02 6.11 7.07
C ASN A 13 23.91 4.71 6.43
N SER A 14 24.70 4.47 5.37
CA SER A 14 24.71 3.19 4.65
C SER A 14 25.11 2.01 5.55
N THR A 15 26.02 2.21 6.50
CA THR A 15 26.42 1.16 7.45
C THR A 15 25.23 0.69 8.31
N LEU A 16 24.38 1.63 8.76
CA LEU A 16 23.19 1.29 9.50
C LEU A 16 22.18 0.52 8.63
N THR A 17 21.96 0.96 7.39
CA THR A 17 21.02 0.30 6.48
C THR A 17 21.47 -1.11 6.12
N GLU A 18 22.76 -1.30 5.84
CA GLU A 18 23.36 -2.61 5.56
C GLU A 18 23.25 -3.56 6.76
N MET A 19 23.65 -3.10 7.95
CA MET A 19 23.57 -3.89 9.19
C MET A 19 22.11 -4.31 9.51
N LEU A 20 21.15 -3.42 9.33
CA LEU A 20 19.73 -3.76 9.49
C LEU A 20 19.26 -4.77 8.45
N SER A 21 19.69 -4.61 7.20
CA SER A 21 19.35 -5.54 6.11
C SER A 21 19.86 -6.94 6.39
N GLU A 22 21.11 -7.10 6.80
CA GLU A 22 21.68 -8.40 7.15
C GLU A 22 20.89 -9.08 8.29
N GLN A 23 20.53 -8.30 9.33
CA GLN A 23 19.75 -8.82 10.45
C GLN A 23 18.34 -9.21 10.06
N PHE A 24 17.65 -8.45 9.21
CA PHE A 24 16.31 -8.78 8.72
C PHE A 24 16.34 -10.01 7.80
N GLN A 25 17.30 -10.07 6.86
CA GLN A 25 17.42 -11.20 5.94
C GLN A 25 17.77 -12.51 6.67
N SER A 26 18.50 -12.45 7.80
CA SER A 26 18.78 -13.63 8.62
C SER A 26 17.52 -14.30 9.15
N GLN A 27 16.42 -13.57 9.28
CA GLN A 27 15.12 -14.11 9.70
C GLN A 27 14.38 -14.90 8.61
N LYS A 28 14.87 -14.88 7.34
CA LYS A 28 14.22 -15.53 6.17
C LYS A 28 12.74 -15.14 5.93
N GLU A 29 12.25 -14.16 6.69
CA GLU A 29 10.87 -13.66 6.63
C GLU A 29 10.80 -12.35 5.84
N PHE A 30 11.94 -11.65 5.70
CA PHE A 30 12.01 -10.31 5.16
C PHE A 30 12.97 -10.22 3.97
N ASP A 31 12.52 -9.49 2.94
CA ASP A 31 13.34 -9.01 1.84
C ASP A 31 13.52 -7.50 2.03
N THR A 32 14.76 -6.99 1.95
CA THR A 32 15.09 -5.59 2.26
C THR A 32 15.58 -4.82 1.05
N TYR A 33 15.19 -3.56 0.99
CA TYR A 33 15.61 -2.57 -0.02
C TYR A 33 16.21 -1.37 0.70
N ASN A 34 17.41 -0.94 0.28
CA ASN A 34 18.15 0.14 0.93
C ASN A 34 18.15 1.39 0.06
N ALA A 35 17.86 2.55 0.65
CA ALA A 35 17.95 3.86 0.01
C ALA A 35 18.75 4.83 0.88
N VAL A 36 19.72 5.54 0.29
CA VAL A 36 20.49 6.59 0.98
C VAL A 36 19.94 7.97 0.70
N SER A 37 19.00 8.10 -0.24
CA SER A 37 18.36 9.35 -0.64
C SER A 37 16.83 9.22 -0.67
N ALA A 38 16.15 10.35 -0.50
CA ALA A 38 14.70 10.42 -0.62
C ALA A 38 14.23 10.14 -2.05
N ALA A 39 14.99 10.58 -3.05
CA ALA A 39 14.70 10.30 -4.45
C ALA A 39 14.66 8.79 -4.73
N ALA A 40 15.67 8.03 -4.28
CA ALA A 40 15.69 6.59 -4.41
C ALA A 40 14.53 5.91 -3.63
N ALA A 41 14.26 6.36 -2.41
CA ALA A 41 13.16 5.83 -1.62
C ALA A 41 11.79 6.08 -2.25
N LEU A 42 11.57 7.25 -2.86
CA LEU A 42 10.34 7.58 -3.60
C LEU A 42 10.19 6.74 -4.86
N GLN A 43 11.28 6.51 -5.59
CA GLN A 43 11.26 5.62 -6.75
C GLN A 43 10.85 4.20 -6.34
N PHE A 44 11.43 3.65 -5.29
CA PHE A 44 11.06 2.33 -4.80
C PHE A 44 9.58 2.21 -4.45
N VAL A 45 9.00 3.17 -3.73
CA VAL A 45 7.56 3.10 -3.38
C VAL A 45 6.61 3.37 -4.56
N GLU A 46 7.10 3.89 -5.68
CA GLU A 46 6.35 3.99 -6.93
C GLU A 46 6.35 2.68 -7.72
N GLU A 47 7.45 1.94 -7.67
CA GLU A 47 7.65 0.70 -8.42
C GLU A 47 7.15 -0.53 -7.65
N GLU A 48 7.33 -0.56 -6.31
CA GLU A 48 7.09 -1.73 -5.48
C GLU A 48 6.23 -1.41 -4.25
N TYR A 49 5.56 -2.43 -3.76
CA TYR A 49 4.85 -2.36 -2.47
C TYR A 49 5.78 -2.82 -1.34
N PHE A 50 5.75 -2.09 -0.22
CA PHE A 50 6.47 -2.45 1.01
C PHE A 50 5.51 -2.79 2.14
N ASP A 51 5.78 -3.86 2.87
CA ASP A 51 5.01 -4.25 4.06
C ASP A 51 5.27 -3.30 5.24
N ALA A 52 6.46 -2.68 5.30
CA ALA A 52 6.79 -1.58 6.19
C ALA A 52 7.97 -0.76 5.67
N ILE A 53 8.12 0.46 6.19
CA ILE A 53 9.17 1.39 5.82
C ILE A 53 9.87 1.88 7.09
N ILE A 54 11.19 1.88 7.09
CA ILE A 54 12.04 2.42 8.15
C ILE A 54 12.75 3.64 7.58
N LEU A 55 12.54 4.82 8.18
CA LEU A 55 13.13 6.08 7.72
C LEU A 55 14.06 6.66 8.80
N GLY A 56 15.27 7.02 8.41
CA GLY A 56 16.11 7.93 9.21
C GLY A 56 15.61 9.36 9.10
N THR A 57 15.95 10.21 10.08
CA THR A 57 15.64 11.65 10.04
C THR A 57 16.45 12.38 8.98
N LYS A 58 17.62 11.86 8.59
CA LYS A 58 18.52 12.47 7.61
C LYS A 58 18.70 11.54 6.43
N LEU A 59 18.44 12.05 5.22
CA LEU A 59 18.83 11.46 3.96
C LEU A 59 19.80 12.40 3.24
N SER A 60 20.45 11.93 2.19
CA SER A 60 21.47 12.74 1.49
C SER A 60 20.89 14.00 0.80
N ASP A 61 19.62 13.98 0.44
CA ASP A 61 18.93 15.00 -0.35
C ASP A 61 17.71 15.62 0.32
N MET A 62 17.23 15.06 1.43
CA MET A 62 16.01 15.52 2.09
C MET A 62 15.96 15.11 3.57
N ASP A 63 15.17 15.84 4.33
CA ASP A 63 14.77 15.49 5.68
C ASP A 63 13.76 14.33 5.68
N GLY A 64 13.94 13.33 6.57
CA GLY A 64 13.12 12.13 6.63
C GLY A 64 11.65 12.41 7.00
N TYR A 65 11.39 13.46 7.76
CA TYR A 65 10.01 13.87 8.08
C TYR A 65 9.28 14.37 6.83
N LYS A 66 9.95 15.16 5.99
CA LYS A 66 9.41 15.60 4.70
C LYS A 66 9.17 14.42 3.76
N LEU A 67 10.11 13.48 3.72
CA LEU A 67 9.92 12.25 2.93
C LEU A 67 8.69 11.47 3.38
N CYS A 68 8.48 11.30 4.69
CA CYS A 68 7.30 10.64 5.25
C CYS A 68 6.01 11.32 4.77
N GLN A 69 5.93 12.66 4.85
CA GLN A 69 4.78 13.41 4.36
C GLN A 69 4.55 13.23 2.86
N LEU A 70 5.62 13.23 2.05
CA LEU A 70 5.52 13.00 0.60
C LEU A 70 5.00 11.60 0.29
N MET A 71 5.50 10.56 0.99
CA MET A 71 5.00 9.20 0.86
C MET A 71 3.50 9.13 1.20
N ARG A 72 3.04 9.78 2.27
CA ARG A 72 1.61 9.81 2.64
C ARG A 72 0.76 10.54 1.62
N ARG A 73 1.25 11.65 1.01
CA ARG A 73 0.56 12.33 -0.11
C ARG A 73 0.46 11.46 -1.35
N LYS A 74 1.40 10.53 -1.56
CA LYS A 74 1.38 9.51 -2.63
C LYS A 74 0.56 8.27 -2.24
N GLU A 75 -0.25 8.36 -1.18
CA GLU A 75 -1.13 7.29 -0.71
C GLU A 75 -0.40 6.01 -0.25
N VAL A 76 0.87 6.10 0.14
CA VAL A 76 1.57 5.00 0.79
C VAL A 76 0.90 4.74 2.15
N THR A 77 0.24 3.60 2.31
CA THR A 77 -0.51 3.22 3.53
C THR A 77 0.32 2.40 4.50
N SER A 78 1.40 1.79 4.04
CA SER A 78 2.30 0.93 4.82
C SER A 78 2.78 1.61 6.10
N PRO A 79 2.99 0.89 7.19
CA PRO A 79 3.55 1.46 8.42
C PRO A 79 4.93 2.05 8.17
N ILE A 80 5.15 3.26 8.67
CA ILE A 80 6.42 3.98 8.60
C ILE A 80 6.93 4.19 10.02
N ILE A 81 8.13 3.66 10.32
CA ILE A 81 8.84 3.87 11.59
C ILE A 81 9.98 4.84 11.34
N ILE A 82 10.04 5.94 12.07
CA ILE A 82 11.12 6.92 11.97
C ILE A 82 12.19 6.64 13.02
N LEU A 83 13.45 6.54 12.58
CA LEU A 83 14.61 6.41 13.45
C LEU A 83 15.15 7.81 13.78
N VAL A 84 14.97 8.28 15.00
CA VAL A 84 15.36 9.62 15.46
C VAL A 84 16.69 9.60 16.21
N ASP A 85 17.50 10.65 16.06
CA ASP A 85 18.83 10.72 16.65
C ASP A 85 18.81 11.11 18.14
N SER A 86 17.76 11.79 18.62
CA SER A 86 17.60 12.17 20.02
C SER A 86 16.14 12.15 20.49
N HIS A 87 15.93 12.16 21.81
CA HIS A 87 14.57 12.28 22.38
C HIS A 87 13.93 13.64 22.08
N ASP A 88 14.72 14.71 21.90
CA ASP A 88 14.21 16.04 21.55
C ASP A 88 13.66 16.08 20.12
N ASP A 89 14.23 15.25 19.21
CA ASP A 89 13.71 15.07 17.86
C ASP A 89 12.45 14.18 17.84
N ALA A 90 12.23 13.40 18.88
CA ALA A 90 11.07 12.51 19.06
C ALA A 90 9.85 13.27 19.60
N ASN A 91 9.53 14.45 19.03
CA ASN A 91 8.34 15.18 19.42
C ASN A 91 7.11 14.39 18.96
N GLU A 92 6.41 13.70 19.91
CA GLU A 92 5.26 12.84 19.64
C GLU A 92 4.17 13.53 18.81
N ASN A 93 4.00 14.85 19.02
CA ASN A 93 3.07 15.65 18.24
C ASN A 93 3.49 15.83 16.78
N LEU A 94 4.79 15.86 16.49
CA LEU A 94 5.31 15.94 15.12
C LEU A 94 5.07 14.62 14.38
N GLY A 95 5.33 13.49 15.02
CA GLY A 95 5.15 12.16 14.43
C GLY A 95 3.72 11.90 13.93
N VAL A 96 2.72 12.26 14.73
CA VAL A 96 1.30 12.13 14.38
C VAL A 96 0.92 13.06 13.22
N GLN A 97 1.43 14.31 13.22
CA GLN A 97 1.11 15.30 12.17
C GLN A 97 1.69 14.96 10.80
N ILE A 98 2.83 14.27 10.76
CA ILE A 98 3.49 13.88 9.50
C ILE A 98 3.03 12.53 8.96
N GLY A 99 2.19 11.79 9.69
CA GLY A 99 1.67 10.50 9.27
C GLY A 99 2.62 9.31 9.48
N ALA A 100 3.67 9.46 10.31
CA ALA A 100 4.47 8.32 10.77
C ALA A 100 3.60 7.39 11.63
N THR A 101 3.88 6.08 11.56
CA THR A 101 3.16 5.09 12.38
C THR A 101 3.77 4.98 13.77
N ASP A 102 5.09 5.12 13.85
CA ASP A 102 5.85 5.02 15.11
C ASP A 102 7.22 5.69 14.93
N TYR A 103 7.94 5.83 16.03
CA TYR A 103 9.35 6.29 16.02
C TYR A 103 10.21 5.45 16.96
N MET A 104 11.51 5.51 16.75
CA MET A 104 12.51 4.86 17.60
C MET A 104 13.76 5.69 17.71
N VAL A 105 14.21 5.92 18.96
CA VAL A 105 15.40 6.72 19.25
C VAL A 105 16.66 5.88 19.08
N LYS A 106 17.64 6.41 18.38
CA LYS A 106 19.01 5.84 18.29
C LYS A 106 19.82 6.23 19.55
N PRO A 107 20.63 5.28 20.12
CA PRO A 107 20.79 3.89 19.72
C PRO A 107 19.65 2.99 20.22
N PHE A 108 19.29 1.99 19.41
CA PHE A 108 18.21 1.05 19.72
C PHE A 108 18.67 -0.41 19.66
N ARG A 109 17.88 -1.29 20.30
CA ARG A 109 18.08 -2.73 20.18
C ARG A 109 17.32 -3.27 19.00
N TYR A 110 17.99 -4.04 18.12
CA TYR A 110 17.35 -4.66 16.95
C TYR A 110 16.07 -5.42 17.28
N ASN A 111 16.07 -6.23 18.34
CA ASN A 111 14.90 -7.01 18.73
C ASN A 111 13.67 -6.14 19.06
N VAL A 112 13.88 -4.91 19.58
CA VAL A 112 12.80 -3.97 19.86
C VAL A 112 12.24 -3.40 18.56
N LEU A 113 13.13 -3.03 17.62
CA LEU A 113 12.70 -2.58 16.29
C LEU A 113 11.93 -3.69 15.56
N LEU A 114 12.43 -4.92 15.57
CA LEU A 114 11.78 -6.07 14.96
C LEU A 114 10.40 -6.33 15.54
N ALA A 115 10.26 -6.27 16.87
CA ALA A 115 8.98 -6.47 17.55
C ALA A 115 7.95 -5.39 17.17
N LYS A 116 8.36 -4.11 17.16
CA LYS A 116 7.52 -2.99 16.72
C LYS A 116 7.11 -3.15 15.26
N LEU A 117 8.07 -3.46 14.38
CA LEU A 117 7.83 -3.66 12.95
C LEU A 117 6.78 -4.76 12.72
N LYS A 118 6.95 -5.93 13.33
CA LYS A 118 5.99 -7.05 13.24
C LYS A 118 4.60 -6.69 13.77
N ALA A 119 4.52 -5.95 14.86
CA ALA A 119 3.25 -5.49 15.42
C ALA A 119 2.53 -4.53 14.48
N HIS A 120 3.24 -3.55 13.91
CA HIS A 120 2.65 -2.59 12.99
C HIS A 120 2.23 -3.23 11.66
N ILE A 121 3.03 -4.13 11.09
CA ILE A 121 2.66 -4.89 9.90
C ILE A 121 1.37 -5.68 10.15
N ARG A 122 1.30 -6.42 11.28
CA ARG A 122 0.11 -7.21 11.62
C ARG A 122 -1.14 -6.33 11.81
N ASN A 123 -1.01 -5.21 12.51
CA ASN A 123 -2.13 -4.27 12.70
C ASN A 123 -2.60 -3.68 11.38
N HIS A 124 -1.66 -3.31 10.51
CA HIS A 124 -1.96 -2.80 9.17
C HIS A 124 -2.69 -3.85 8.32
N GLU A 125 -2.19 -5.08 8.29
CA GLU A 125 -2.84 -6.20 7.60
C GLU A 125 -4.26 -6.48 8.15
N GLN A 126 -4.47 -6.37 9.46
CA GLN A 126 -5.79 -6.51 10.06
C GLN A 126 -6.73 -5.39 9.66
N THR A 127 -6.27 -4.13 9.72
CA THR A 127 -7.07 -2.96 9.34
C THR A 127 -7.45 -3.01 7.87
N GLU A 128 -6.51 -3.32 6.99
CA GLU A 128 -6.80 -3.54 5.56
C GLU A 128 -7.75 -4.74 5.36
N SER A 129 -7.64 -5.77 6.18
CA SER A 129 -8.48 -6.97 6.09
C SER A 129 -9.93 -6.73 6.51
N LEU A 130 -10.17 -5.89 7.51
CA LEU A 130 -11.51 -5.53 7.96
C LEU A 130 -12.21 -4.55 7.02
N ALA A 131 -11.44 -3.74 6.29
CA ALA A 131 -11.96 -2.68 5.43
C ALA A 131 -12.31 -3.13 4.00
N SER A 132 -11.92 -4.33 3.57
CA SER A 132 -11.87 -4.62 2.13
C SER A 132 -12.31 -6.03 1.76
N LYS A 133 -13.51 -6.42 2.20
CA LYS A 133 -14.14 -7.65 1.69
C LYS A 133 -14.96 -7.31 0.44
N ILE A 134 -14.73 -8.02 -0.65
CA ILE A 134 -15.47 -7.91 -1.91
C ILE A 134 -16.01 -9.31 -2.25
N GLY A 135 -17.29 -9.54 -1.98
CA GLY A 135 -17.89 -10.87 -2.15
C GLY A 135 -17.12 -11.93 -1.35
N SER A 136 -16.55 -12.95 -2.03
CA SER A 136 -15.73 -14.00 -1.40
C SER A 136 -14.25 -13.63 -1.30
N TYR A 137 -13.83 -12.44 -1.73
CA TYR A 137 -12.44 -12.02 -1.80
C TYR A 137 -12.05 -11.07 -0.68
N LYS A 138 -10.82 -11.23 -0.18
CA LYS A 138 -10.09 -10.23 0.57
C LYS A 138 -9.35 -9.33 -0.41
N PHE A 139 -9.70 -8.05 -0.47
CA PHE A 139 -9.06 -7.06 -1.33
C PHE A 139 -7.92 -6.39 -0.59
N LEU A 140 -6.73 -6.44 -1.16
CA LEU A 140 -5.49 -5.82 -0.68
C LEU A 140 -5.02 -4.80 -1.73
N PRO A 141 -5.53 -3.56 -1.69
CA PRO A 141 -5.24 -2.56 -2.71
C PRO A 141 -3.75 -2.26 -2.88
N SER A 142 -3.03 -2.11 -1.77
CA SER A 142 -1.60 -1.83 -1.72
C SER A 142 -0.75 -2.93 -2.38
N LYS A 143 -1.18 -4.19 -2.26
CA LYS A 143 -0.52 -5.35 -2.92
C LYS A 143 -1.07 -5.62 -4.32
N LYS A 144 -2.02 -4.81 -4.82
CA LYS A 144 -2.75 -5.02 -6.08
C LYS A 144 -3.31 -6.45 -6.18
N LEU A 145 -3.89 -6.96 -5.08
CA LEU A 145 -4.21 -8.38 -4.94
C LEU A 145 -5.62 -8.60 -4.40
N LEU A 146 -6.29 -9.61 -4.96
CA LEU A 146 -7.47 -10.22 -4.37
C LEU A 146 -7.12 -11.65 -3.93
N ILE A 147 -7.51 -12.02 -2.73
CA ILE A 147 -7.33 -13.38 -2.20
C ILE A 147 -8.70 -14.00 -2.02
N ASP A 148 -8.98 -15.10 -2.71
CA ASP A 148 -10.16 -15.91 -2.46
C ASP A 148 -10.07 -16.55 -1.08
N VAL A 149 -10.99 -16.18 -0.18
CA VAL A 149 -10.99 -16.66 1.21
C VAL A 149 -11.23 -18.16 1.29
N VAL A 150 -11.98 -18.74 0.34
CA VAL A 150 -12.33 -20.16 0.33
C VAL A 150 -11.29 -20.97 -0.45
N GLY A 151 -10.94 -20.54 -1.66
CA GLY A 151 -10.07 -21.28 -2.58
C GLY A 151 -8.57 -20.99 -2.41
N LYS A 152 -8.20 -20.01 -1.57
CA LYS A 152 -6.81 -19.52 -1.39
C LYS A 152 -6.13 -19.08 -2.69
N ASN A 153 -6.88 -18.86 -3.76
CA ASN A 153 -6.34 -18.36 -5.01
C ASN A 153 -5.99 -16.87 -4.89
N ARG A 154 -4.86 -16.49 -5.47
CA ARG A 154 -4.41 -15.10 -5.53
C ARG A 154 -4.64 -14.56 -6.93
N ILE A 155 -5.30 -13.42 -7.04
CA ILE A 155 -5.63 -12.75 -8.29
C ILE A 155 -4.89 -11.42 -8.33
N GLN A 156 -3.93 -11.30 -9.23
CA GLN A 156 -3.18 -10.05 -9.44
C GLN A 156 -4.03 -9.06 -10.23
N LEU A 157 -4.03 -7.80 -9.74
CA LEU A 157 -4.74 -6.67 -10.33
C LEU A 157 -3.76 -5.70 -10.98
N THR A 158 -4.22 -5.00 -12.01
CA THR A 158 -3.54 -3.83 -12.56
C THR A 158 -3.90 -2.57 -11.76
N ASP A 159 -3.15 -1.47 -11.92
CA ASP A 159 -3.42 -0.20 -11.24
C ASP A 159 -4.84 0.29 -11.47
N LYS A 160 -5.30 0.25 -12.72
CA LYS A 160 -6.66 0.70 -13.08
C LYS A 160 -7.74 -0.18 -12.48
N GLU A 161 -7.52 -1.49 -12.40
CA GLU A 161 -8.44 -2.42 -11.73
C GLU A 161 -8.53 -2.16 -10.23
N VAL A 162 -7.39 -1.86 -9.59
CA VAL A 162 -7.34 -1.47 -8.17
C VAL A 162 -8.12 -0.17 -7.94
N GLU A 163 -7.90 0.87 -8.75
CA GLU A 163 -8.57 2.16 -8.57
C GLU A 163 -10.08 2.05 -8.82
N ILE A 164 -10.53 1.26 -9.79
CA ILE A 164 -11.95 0.97 -10.01
C ILE A 164 -12.55 0.31 -8.75
N LEU A 165 -11.91 -0.75 -8.24
CA LEU A 165 -12.39 -1.45 -7.06
C LEU A 165 -12.38 -0.56 -5.81
N LYS A 166 -11.36 0.27 -5.60
CA LYS A 166 -11.32 1.26 -4.51
C LYS A 166 -12.48 2.24 -4.60
N CYS A 167 -12.74 2.79 -5.78
CA CYS A 167 -13.79 3.76 -6.00
C CYS A 167 -15.18 3.14 -5.69
N LEU A 168 -15.45 1.97 -6.21
CA LEU A 168 -16.70 1.26 -5.99
C LEU A 168 -16.86 0.77 -4.54
N HIS A 169 -15.77 0.30 -3.92
CA HIS A 169 -15.78 -0.15 -2.53
C HIS A 169 -16.09 1.01 -1.55
N ARG A 170 -15.49 2.19 -1.78
CA ARG A 170 -15.78 3.41 -1.00
C ARG A 170 -17.24 3.87 -1.14
N ALA A 171 -17.86 3.63 -2.26
CA ALA A 171 -19.26 3.93 -2.48
C ALA A 171 -20.22 2.96 -1.77
N GLY A 172 -19.70 1.90 -1.15
CA GLY A 172 -20.50 0.85 -0.54
C GLY A 172 -21.40 0.16 -1.58
N ASN A 173 -22.65 -0.05 -1.24
CA ASN A 173 -23.63 -0.61 -2.17
C ASN A 173 -24.27 0.42 -3.13
N SER A 174 -23.75 1.66 -3.18
CA SER A 174 -24.26 2.70 -4.05
C SER A 174 -23.77 2.55 -5.49
N ILE A 175 -24.57 3.04 -6.43
CA ILE A 175 -24.18 3.08 -7.85
C ILE A 175 -23.19 4.22 -8.05
N VAL A 176 -22.07 3.95 -8.72
CA VAL A 176 -21.12 4.97 -9.19
C VAL A 176 -21.30 5.12 -10.69
N SER A 177 -21.48 6.36 -11.14
CA SER A 177 -21.68 6.65 -12.56
C SER A 177 -20.44 6.32 -13.41
N ARG A 178 -20.64 6.14 -14.72
CA ARG A 178 -19.51 5.91 -15.64
C ARG A 178 -18.57 7.11 -15.68
N ASP A 179 -19.14 8.31 -15.66
CA ASP A 179 -18.38 9.56 -15.71
C ASP A 179 -17.57 9.77 -14.44
N ASP A 180 -18.15 9.51 -13.25
CA ASP A 180 -17.43 9.56 -11.98
C ASP A 180 -16.26 8.55 -11.93
N LEU A 181 -16.46 7.34 -12.46
CA LEU A 181 -15.39 6.34 -12.53
C LEU A 181 -14.28 6.76 -13.48
N LEU A 182 -14.64 7.30 -14.65
CA LEU A 182 -13.66 7.81 -15.61
C LEU A 182 -12.84 8.96 -15.03
N GLU A 183 -13.51 9.92 -14.41
CA GLU A 183 -12.87 11.07 -13.77
C GLU A 183 -11.91 10.64 -12.65
N ARG A 184 -12.38 9.81 -11.71
CA ARG A 184 -11.59 9.40 -10.54
C ARG A 184 -10.43 8.47 -10.87
N VAL A 185 -10.57 7.60 -11.88
CA VAL A 185 -9.57 6.59 -12.23
C VAL A 185 -8.58 7.09 -13.29
N TRP A 186 -9.01 7.94 -14.22
CA TRP A 186 -8.16 8.44 -15.32
C TRP A 186 -7.92 9.95 -15.30
N GLY A 187 -8.67 10.69 -14.46
CA GLY A 187 -8.66 12.15 -14.47
C GLY A 187 -9.38 12.73 -15.70
N TYR A 188 -9.43 14.04 -15.78
CA TYR A 188 -10.00 14.77 -16.93
C TYR A 188 -9.09 14.67 -18.17
N ARG A 189 -8.89 13.47 -18.70
CA ARG A 189 -8.23 13.29 -20.00
C ARG A 189 -9.29 13.06 -21.06
N ALA A 190 -9.46 14.02 -21.96
CA ALA A 190 -10.43 13.99 -23.05
C ALA A 190 -10.31 12.78 -23.99
N GLU A 191 -9.23 12.02 -23.91
CA GLU A 191 -8.94 10.88 -24.77
C GLU A 191 -9.47 9.54 -24.20
N VAL A 192 -9.91 9.49 -22.93
CA VAL A 192 -10.37 8.24 -22.30
C VAL A 192 -11.89 8.14 -22.42
N THR A 193 -12.34 7.18 -23.21
CA THR A 193 -13.76 6.95 -23.49
C THR A 193 -14.38 5.94 -22.53
N THR A 194 -15.72 5.90 -22.47
CA THR A 194 -16.47 4.86 -21.74
C THR A 194 -16.09 3.45 -22.14
N HIS A 195 -15.67 3.24 -23.39
CA HIS A 195 -15.19 1.94 -23.87
C HIS A 195 -13.93 1.45 -23.15
N THR A 196 -13.05 2.37 -22.74
CA THR A 196 -11.87 2.02 -21.92
C THR A 196 -12.31 1.47 -20.55
N LEU A 197 -13.26 2.14 -19.88
CA LEU A 197 -13.81 1.67 -18.60
C LEU A 197 -14.49 0.31 -18.76
N GLU A 198 -15.30 0.13 -19.80
CA GLU A 198 -15.99 -1.14 -20.07
C GLU A 198 -15.01 -2.30 -20.29
N THR A 199 -13.88 -2.04 -20.96
CA THR A 199 -12.82 -3.05 -21.14
C THR A 199 -12.20 -3.46 -19.82
N HIS A 200 -11.93 -2.51 -18.92
CA HIS A 200 -11.39 -2.82 -17.58
C HIS A 200 -12.41 -3.55 -16.70
N VAL A 201 -13.67 -3.13 -16.74
CA VAL A 201 -14.77 -3.83 -16.03
C VAL A 201 -14.93 -5.25 -16.53
N TYR A 202 -14.87 -5.47 -17.84
CA TYR A 202 -14.91 -6.81 -18.43
C TYR A 202 -13.76 -7.68 -17.92
N ARG A 203 -12.53 -7.17 -17.94
CA ARG A 203 -11.35 -7.88 -17.42
C ARG A 203 -11.46 -8.20 -15.93
N LEU A 204 -11.95 -7.24 -15.13
CA LEU A 204 -12.24 -7.48 -13.72
C LEU A 204 -13.23 -8.63 -13.53
N ARG A 205 -14.34 -8.62 -14.25
CA ARG A 205 -15.34 -9.71 -14.19
C ARG A 205 -14.74 -11.06 -14.54
N GLN A 206 -13.88 -11.13 -15.54
CA GLN A 206 -13.16 -12.36 -15.87
C GLN A 206 -12.32 -12.89 -14.71
N LYS A 207 -11.85 -12.01 -13.84
CA LYS A 207 -11.02 -12.36 -12.68
C LYS A 207 -11.82 -12.72 -11.43
N ILE A 208 -12.95 -12.02 -11.17
CA ILE A 208 -13.66 -12.10 -9.88
C ILE A 208 -15.00 -12.81 -9.92
N GLU A 209 -15.61 -12.96 -11.10
CA GLU A 209 -16.94 -13.57 -11.24
C GLU A 209 -16.83 -15.05 -11.61
N ARG A 210 -17.69 -15.86 -11.03
CA ARG A 210 -17.80 -17.27 -11.44
C ARG A 210 -18.29 -17.42 -12.89
N LYS A 211 -19.20 -16.52 -13.30
CA LYS A 211 -19.75 -16.42 -14.66
C LYS A 211 -19.76 -14.94 -15.06
N PRO A 212 -18.77 -14.47 -15.83
CA PRO A 212 -18.64 -13.04 -16.19
C PRO A 212 -19.86 -12.46 -16.90
N SER A 213 -20.62 -13.28 -17.65
CA SER A 213 -21.87 -12.88 -18.31
C SER A 213 -23.07 -12.71 -17.35
N ARG A 214 -22.94 -13.19 -16.11
CA ARG A 214 -23.95 -13.06 -15.05
C ARG A 214 -23.27 -12.54 -13.78
N ALA A 215 -22.76 -11.31 -13.88
CA ALA A 215 -22.02 -10.67 -12.80
C ALA A 215 -22.88 -10.54 -11.53
N GLN A 216 -22.33 -10.99 -10.41
CA GLN A 216 -22.95 -10.93 -9.09
C GLN A 216 -22.18 -10.03 -8.09
N ILE A 217 -20.89 -9.83 -8.34
CA ILE A 217 -20.02 -9.00 -7.49
C ILE A 217 -19.92 -7.60 -8.08
N LEU A 218 -19.57 -7.47 -9.37
CA LEU A 218 -19.45 -6.19 -10.07
C LEU A 218 -20.62 -6.02 -11.05
N VAL A 219 -21.71 -5.43 -10.59
CA VAL A 219 -22.97 -5.38 -11.32
C VAL A 219 -23.07 -4.11 -12.16
N THR A 220 -23.65 -4.23 -13.37
CA THR A 220 -24.05 -3.06 -14.18
C THR A 220 -25.45 -2.64 -13.78
N GLU A 221 -25.61 -1.35 -13.51
CA GLU A 221 -26.87 -0.72 -13.19
C GLU A 221 -27.19 0.41 -14.18
N ALA A 222 -28.43 0.91 -14.17
CA ALA A 222 -28.80 2.06 -14.98
C ALA A 222 -27.88 3.26 -14.64
N GLY A 223 -27.03 3.65 -15.61
CA GLY A 223 -26.12 4.77 -15.47
C GLY A 223 -24.72 4.45 -14.94
N GLY A 224 -24.43 3.26 -14.41
CA GLY A 224 -23.13 3.00 -13.81
C GLY A 224 -22.85 1.57 -13.40
N TYR A 225 -22.03 1.44 -12.37
CA TYR A 225 -21.64 0.15 -11.78
C TYR A 225 -21.81 0.18 -10.26
N ARG A 226 -22.07 -0.99 -9.70
CA ARG A 226 -22.17 -1.22 -8.26
C ARG A 226 -21.36 -2.44 -7.88
N LEU A 227 -20.68 -2.36 -6.75
CA LEU A 227 -19.94 -3.47 -6.14
C LEU A 227 -20.79 -4.05 -5.01
N ILE A 228 -21.10 -5.33 -5.07
CA ILE A 228 -21.78 -6.06 -4.01
C ILE A 228 -20.71 -6.55 -3.02
N GLN A 229 -20.80 -6.12 -1.77
CA GLN A 229 -19.85 -6.41 -0.69
C GLN A 229 -20.25 -7.63 0.12
#